data_635ca8ee169011187bce4074faa39557
#
_entry.id   635ca8ee169011187bce4074faa39557
#
_cell.length_a   1.000
_cell.length_b   1.000
_cell.length_c   1.000
_cell.angle_alpha   90.00
_cell.angle_beta   90.00
_cell.angle_gamma   90.00
#
_symmetry.space_group_name_H-M   'P 1'
#
loop_
_entity.id
_entity.type
_entity.pdbx_description
1 polymer ?
#
loop_
_entity_poly.entity_id
_entity_poly.type
_entity_poly.pdbx_seq_one_letter_code
_entity_poly.pdbx_strand_id
1 'polypeptide(L)'
;VELLALSAIEEGKYAQGFPSFGPERRGAPVTAFNRVDDRQIKIRSGIYHPDVVVVLDESLVALVNVTEGLKPTGILLVNTTKTLAELKKNIRFEGRIATCDATGIAREELGVPITNTTMLGALVKLTGAVKIESLDAPIKERFGRIAPKNQAAAKRAYKEVRIISKGSK
;
A
#
# COMPACT_ATOMS: atom_id res chain seq x y z
N VAL A 1 5.50 5.19 2.39
CA VAL A 1 6.45 5.49 1.29
C VAL A 1 7.88 5.26 1.71
N GLU A 2 8.36 5.92 2.78
CA GLU A 2 9.75 5.89 3.24
C GLU A 2 10.24 4.46 3.57
N LEU A 3 9.51 3.72 4.40
CA LEU A 3 9.89 2.35 4.79
C LEU A 3 10.10 1.43 3.60
N LEU A 4 9.22 1.47 2.59
CA LEU A 4 9.36 0.65 1.39
C LEU A 4 10.63 1.04 0.60
N ALA A 5 10.90 2.34 0.48
CA ALA A 5 12.07 2.82 -0.22
C ALA A 5 13.36 2.37 0.48
N LEU A 6 13.44 2.51 1.80
CA LEU A 6 14.58 2.07 2.60
C LEU A 6 14.79 0.55 2.46
N SER A 7 13.73 -0.25 2.59
CA SER A 7 13.81 -1.70 2.44
C SER A 7 14.27 -2.13 1.04
N ALA A 8 13.87 -1.42 0.00
CA ALA A 8 14.31 -1.70 -1.36
C ALA A 8 15.81 -1.36 -1.55
N ILE A 9 16.27 -0.26 -0.95
CA ILE A 9 17.69 0.14 -0.99
C ILE A 9 18.56 -0.88 -0.25
N GLU A 10 18.08 -1.41 0.90
CA GLU A 10 18.79 -2.47 1.63
C GLU A 10 18.95 -3.76 0.80
N GLU A 11 18.01 -4.04 -0.10
CA GLU A 11 18.10 -5.15 -1.06
C GLU A 11 18.95 -4.83 -2.30
N GLY A 12 19.60 -3.67 -2.35
CA GLY A 12 20.43 -3.24 -3.48
C GLY A 12 19.62 -2.73 -4.68
N LYS A 13 18.35 -2.43 -4.50
CA LYS A 13 17.48 -1.83 -5.52
C LYS A 13 17.54 -0.31 -5.46
N TYR A 14 17.04 0.33 -6.50
CA TYR A 14 16.80 1.76 -6.53
C TYR A 14 15.37 2.06 -6.12
N ALA A 15 15.21 3.06 -5.25
CA ALA A 15 13.88 3.45 -4.78
C ALA A 15 13.75 4.96 -4.65
N GLN A 16 12.53 5.44 -4.86
CA GLN A 16 12.11 6.81 -4.59
C GLN A 16 10.77 6.77 -3.88
N GLY A 17 10.64 7.54 -2.81
CA GLY A 17 9.39 7.73 -2.10
C GLY A 17 9.15 9.20 -1.83
N PHE A 18 8.02 9.75 -2.25
CA PHE A 18 7.69 11.15 -2.04
C PHE A 18 6.20 11.36 -1.87
N PRO A 19 5.79 12.26 -0.95
CA PRO A 19 4.41 12.70 -0.85
C PRO A 19 4.07 13.66 -1.99
N SER A 20 2.81 13.67 -2.40
CA SER A 20 2.26 14.70 -3.27
C SER A 20 1.51 15.70 -2.39
N PHE A 21 2.06 16.90 -2.30
CA PHE A 21 1.38 18.00 -1.63
C PHE A 21 0.58 18.78 -2.66
N GLY A 22 -0.75 18.62 -2.63
CA GLY A 22 -1.65 19.49 -3.38
C GLY A 22 -1.90 20.82 -2.66
N PRO A 23 -2.49 21.83 -3.34
CA PRO A 23 -2.89 23.10 -2.73
C PRO A 23 -4.08 22.96 -1.76
N GLU A 24 -4.41 21.76 -1.38
CA GLU A 24 -5.67 21.37 -0.75
C GLU A 24 -5.66 21.64 0.75
N ARG A 25 -6.84 22.05 1.25
CA ARG A 25 -7.06 22.37 2.66
C ARG A 25 -7.15 21.11 3.51
N ARG A 26 -7.09 21.26 4.84
CA ARG A 26 -7.25 20.14 5.80
C ARG A 26 -8.45 19.27 5.47
N GLY A 27 -8.25 17.95 5.40
CA GLY A 27 -9.29 16.96 5.12
C GLY A 27 -9.37 16.46 3.68
N ALA A 28 -8.53 16.98 2.76
CA ALA A 28 -8.44 16.46 1.41
C ALA A 28 -7.65 15.12 1.36
N PRO A 29 -7.93 14.25 0.37
CA PRO A 29 -7.16 13.02 0.17
C PRO A 29 -5.67 13.32 -0.03
N VAL A 30 -4.82 12.64 0.73
CA VAL A 30 -3.36 12.75 0.58
C VAL A 30 -2.86 11.61 -0.29
N THR A 31 -2.06 11.95 -1.29
CA THR A 31 -1.42 10.97 -2.19
C THR A 31 0.08 10.94 -1.92
N ALA A 32 0.66 9.75 -2.05
CA ALA A 32 2.10 9.58 -1.97
C ALA A 32 2.54 8.49 -2.96
N PHE A 33 3.75 8.60 -3.47
CA PHE A 33 4.27 7.75 -4.52
C PHE A 33 5.52 7.00 -4.09
N ASN A 34 5.64 5.76 -4.59
CA ASN A 34 6.87 4.98 -4.53
C ASN A 34 7.23 4.47 -5.91
N ARG A 35 8.50 4.52 -6.25
CA ARG A 35 9.12 3.76 -7.34
C ARG A 35 10.17 2.83 -6.77
N VAL A 36 10.17 1.59 -7.22
CA VAL A 36 11.20 0.59 -6.92
C VAL A 36 11.59 -0.04 -8.23
N ASP A 37 12.89 -0.10 -8.53
CA ASP A 37 13.44 -0.68 -9.76
C ASP A 37 14.81 -1.29 -9.48
N ASP A 38 15.21 -2.27 -10.27
CA ASP A 38 16.55 -2.83 -10.24
C ASP A 38 17.58 -1.93 -10.96
N ARG A 39 17.10 -0.92 -11.69
CA ARG A 39 17.91 0.08 -12.41
C ARG A 39 17.76 1.47 -11.81
N GLN A 40 18.76 2.30 -12.03
CA GLN A 40 18.74 3.69 -11.53
C GLN A 40 17.52 4.46 -12.03
N ILE A 41 16.75 5.02 -11.09
CA ILE A 41 15.57 5.80 -11.37
C ILE A 41 15.99 7.25 -11.67
N LYS A 42 15.82 7.67 -12.93
CA LYS A 42 16.17 9.02 -13.38
C LYS A 42 14.97 9.98 -13.40
N ILE A 43 13.75 9.44 -13.36
CA ILE A 43 12.49 10.20 -13.44
C ILE A 43 12.14 10.75 -12.07
N ARG A 44 11.79 12.06 -11.99
CA ARG A 44 11.38 12.74 -10.75
C ARG A 44 9.94 13.24 -10.78
N SER A 45 9.20 13.02 -11.86
CA SER A 45 7.79 13.42 -11.97
C SER A 45 6.87 12.52 -11.14
N GLY A 46 5.62 12.93 -10.95
CA GLY A 46 4.56 12.09 -10.37
C GLY A 46 4.37 10.77 -11.12
N ILE A 47 3.66 9.84 -10.52
CA ILE A 47 3.32 8.54 -11.14
C ILE A 47 1.92 8.64 -11.70
N TYR A 48 1.80 8.72 -13.03
CA TYR A 48 0.51 8.84 -13.72
C TYR A 48 -0.07 7.48 -14.13
N HIS A 49 0.76 6.45 -14.25
CA HIS A 49 0.36 5.09 -14.60
C HIS A 49 0.92 4.08 -13.59
N PRO A 50 0.36 4.04 -12.37
CA PRO A 50 0.85 3.15 -11.33
C PRO A 50 0.59 1.67 -11.68
N ASP A 51 1.47 0.80 -11.20
CA ASP A 51 1.27 -0.65 -11.21
C ASP A 51 0.38 -1.10 -10.06
N VAL A 52 0.39 -0.34 -8.96
CA VAL A 52 -0.39 -0.62 -7.77
C VAL A 52 -0.91 0.67 -7.17
N VAL A 53 -2.18 0.67 -6.78
CA VAL A 53 -2.79 1.71 -5.94
C VAL A 53 -3.15 1.10 -4.60
N VAL A 54 -2.78 1.76 -3.52
CA VAL A 54 -3.09 1.37 -2.14
C VAL A 54 -4.02 2.39 -1.53
N VAL A 55 -5.20 1.95 -1.09
CA VAL A 55 -6.21 2.78 -0.43
C VAL A 55 -6.22 2.44 1.06
N LEU A 56 -5.76 3.37 1.88
CA LEU A 56 -5.68 3.19 3.34
C LEU A 56 -7.02 3.44 4.04
N ASP A 57 -7.86 4.29 3.46
CA ASP A 57 -9.21 4.61 3.96
C ASP A 57 -10.23 4.26 2.90
N GLU A 58 -11.11 3.29 3.19
CA GLU A 58 -12.11 2.80 2.25
C GLU A 58 -13.15 3.85 1.83
N SER A 59 -13.33 4.92 2.62
CA SER A 59 -14.25 6.01 2.26
C SER A 59 -13.83 6.71 0.97
N LEU A 60 -12.53 6.72 0.65
CA LEU A 60 -11.99 7.31 -0.57
C LEU A 60 -12.50 6.63 -1.84
N VAL A 61 -12.85 5.35 -1.76
CA VAL A 61 -13.40 4.61 -2.91
C VAL A 61 -14.71 5.22 -3.45
N ALA A 62 -15.48 5.86 -2.57
CA ALA A 62 -16.73 6.53 -2.95
C ALA A 62 -16.53 8.02 -3.27
N LEU A 63 -15.46 8.62 -2.79
CA LEU A 63 -15.22 10.07 -2.88
C LEU A 63 -14.40 10.47 -4.10
N VAL A 64 -13.45 9.62 -4.52
CA VAL A 64 -12.54 9.93 -5.62
C VAL A 64 -12.35 8.70 -6.53
N ASN A 65 -11.92 8.93 -7.77
CA ASN A 65 -11.56 7.83 -8.65
C ASN A 65 -10.19 7.24 -8.27
N VAL A 66 -10.17 6.33 -7.29
CA VAL A 66 -8.94 5.70 -6.79
C VAL A 66 -8.20 4.86 -7.85
N THR A 67 -8.83 4.57 -8.99
CA THR A 67 -8.25 3.77 -10.07
C THR A 67 -7.78 4.62 -11.25
N GLU A 68 -7.80 5.94 -11.12
CA GLU A 68 -7.33 6.83 -12.18
C GLU A 68 -5.87 6.54 -12.56
N GLY A 69 -5.62 6.30 -13.82
CA GLY A 69 -4.30 5.96 -14.35
C GLY A 69 -3.77 4.57 -14.00
N LEU A 70 -4.43 3.82 -13.10
CA LEU A 70 -4.00 2.46 -12.75
C LEU A 70 -3.98 1.58 -14.01
N LYS A 71 -2.85 0.92 -14.25
CA LYS A 71 -2.69 0.04 -15.41
C LYS A 71 -3.76 -1.07 -15.40
N PRO A 72 -4.26 -1.51 -16.57
CA PRO A 72 -5.23 -2.62 -16.64
C PRO A 72 -4.73 -3.92 -15.98
N THR A 73 -3.43 -4.16 -16.05
CA THR A 73 -2.76 -5.30 -15.38
C THR A 73 -2.41 -5.04 -13.92
N GLY A 74 -2.68 -3.83 -13.43
CA GLY A 74 -2.32 -3.37 -12.10
C GLY A 74 -3.15 -4.01 -10.98
N ILE A 75 -2.85 -3.60 -9.77
CA ILE A 75 -3.52 -4.08 -8.55
C ILE A 75 -4.08 -2.88 -7.80
N LEU A 76 -5.37 -2.95 -7.45
CA LEU A 76 -5.98 -2.09 -6.46
C LEU A 76 -5.99 -2.84 -5.12
N LEU A 77 -5.27 -2.36 -4.12
CA LEU A 77 -5.28 -2.87 -2.75
C LEU A 77 -6.06 -1.92 -1.85
N VAL A 78 -7.11 -2.42 -1.20
CA VAL A 78 -7.98 -1.62 -0.33
C VAL A 78 -7.96 -2.15 1.10
N ASN A 79 -7.79 -1.26 2.07
CA ASN A 79 -8.00 -1.56 3.47
C ASN A 79 -9.51 -1.62 3.76
N THR A 80 -10.06 -2.81 3.75
CA THR A 80 -11.50 -3.03 3.95
C THR A 80 -11.81 -4.49 4.24
N THR A 81 -12.95 -4.73 4.89
CA THR A 81 -13.57 -6.05 5.04
C THR A 81 -14.66 -6.31 4.00
N LYS A 82 -14.98 -5.33 3.14
CA LYS A 82 -16.05 -5.43 2.13
C LYS A 82 -15.76 -6.50 1.08
N THR A 83 -16.83 -7.07 0.57
CA THR A 83 -16.80 -8.01 -0.55
C THR A 83 -16.55 -7.32 -1.88
N LEU A 84 -16.18 -8.10 -2.91
CA LEU A 84 -16.03 -7.58 -4.27
C LEU A 84 -17.31 -6.90 -4.77
N ALA A 85 -18.48 -7.49 -4.50
CA ALA A 85 -19.75 -6.95 -4.93
C ALA A 85 -20.05 -5.56 -4.32
N GLU A 86 -19.67 -5.35 -3.07
CA GLU A 86 -19.82 -4.04 -2.41
C GLU A 86 -18.84 -3.02 -2.96
N LEU A 87 -17.58 -3.40 -3.20
CA LEU A 87 -16.57 -2.51 -3.76
C LEU A 87 -16.91 -2.11 -5.21
N LYS A 88 -17.39 -3.05 -6.02
CA LYS A 88 -17.78 -2.81 -7.43
C LYS A 88 -18.93 -1.82 -7.61
N LYS A 89 -19.67 -1.45 -6.56
CA LYS A 89 -20.65 -0.37 -6.63
C LYS A 89 -20.01 0.99 -6.92
N ASN A 90 -18.77 1.19 -6.48
CA ASN A 90 -18.03 2.45 -6.60
C ASN A 90 -16.76 2.33 -7.46
N ILE A 91 -16.27 1.12 -7.71
CA ILE A 91 -15.03 0.87 -8.44
C ILE A 91 -15.35 0.32 -9.83
N ARG A 92 -14.93 1.04 -10.86
CA ARG A 92 -15.00 0.60 -12.27
C ARG A 92 -13.60 0.15 -12.72
N PHE A 93 -13.12 -0.94 -12.15
CA PHE A 93 -11.82 -1.51 -12.48
C PHE A 93 -11.94 -3.02 -12.68
N GLU A 94 -11.46 -3.49 -13.84
CA GLU A 94 -11.55 -4.92 -14.21
C GLU A 94 -10.25 -5.69 -13.93
N GLY A 95 -9.21 -5.00 -13.47
CA GLY A 95 -7.97 -5.61 -13.07
C GLY A 95 -8.06 -6.33 -11.72
N ARG A 96 -6.91 -6.61 -11.14
CA ARG A 96 -6.83 -7.32 -9.85
C ARG A 96 -7.21 -6.41 -8.69
N ILE A 97 -8.20 -6.81 -7.90
CA ILE A 97 -8.58 -6.14 -6.66
C ILE A 97 -8.20 -7.05 -5.50
N ALA A 98 -7.48 -6.51 -4.54
CA ALA A 98 -7.11 -7.18 -3.30
C ALA A 98 -7.61 -6.38 -2.10
N THR A 99 -7.90 -7.09 -1.01
CA THR A 99 -8.36 -6.51 0.25
C THR A 99 -7.54 -7.04 1.42
N CYS A 100 -7.42 -6.21 2.43
CA CYS A 100 -6.84 -6.55 3.72
C CYS A 100 -7.59 -5.79 4.81
N ASP A 101 -7.99 -6.45 5.90
CA ASP A 101 -8.50 -5.78 7.10
C ASP A 101 -7.33 -5.25 7.93
N ALA A 102 -6.62 -4.28 7.38
CA ALA A 102 -5.49 -3.68 8.08
C ALA A 102 -5.91 -2.90 9.33
N THR A 103 -7.16 -2.43 9.37
CA THR A 103 -7.70 -1.73 10.54
C THR A 103 -7.91 -2.69 11.71
N GLY A 104 -8.50 -3.86 11.47
CA GLY A 104 -8.66 -4.92 12.48
C GLY A 104 -7.30 -5.41 12.97
N ILE A 105 -6.40 -5.77 12.06
CA ILE A 105 -5.03 -6.20 12.39
C ILE A 105 -4.31 -5.13 13.23
N ALA A 106 -4.36 -3.86 12.84
CA ALA A 106 -3.69 -2.78 13.56
C ALA A 106 -4.26 -2.59 14.98
N ARG A 107 -5.57 -2.70 15.16
CA ARG A 107 -6.20 -2.64 16.49
C ARG A 107 -5.73 -3.78 17.40
N GLU A 108 -5.64 -4.98 16.88
CA GLU A 108 -5.21 -6.16 17.65
C GLU A 108 -3.70 -6.13 17.97
N GLU A 109 -2.85 -5.81 17.02
CA GLU A 109 -1.39 -5.85 17.20
C GLU A 109 -0.84 -4.56 17.84
N LEU A 110 -1.34 -3.40 17.43
CA LEU A 110 -0.84 -2.09 17.87
C LEU A 110 -1.67 -1.47 19.00
N GLY A 111 -2.92 -1.89 19.17
CA GLY A 111 -3.90 -1.26 20.05
C GLY A 111 -4.54 0.01 19.49
N VAL A 112 -4.18 0.43 18.29
CA VAL A 112 -4.68 1.65 17.61
C VAL A 112 -4.86 1.37 16.12
N PRO A 113 -5.84 2.03 15.43
CA PRO A 113 -6.14 1.77 14.03
C PRO A 113 -5.16 2.49 13.07
N ILE A 114 -3.86 2.36 13.28
CA ILE A 114 -2.83 2.96 12.42
C ILE A 114 -2.41 1.92 11.38
N THR A 115 -2.93 2.04 10.18
CA THR A 115 -2.89 1.00 9.14
C THR A 115 -1.72 1.08 8.17
N ASN A 116 -0.94 2.15 8.19
CA ASN A 116 0.10 2.42 7.21
C ASN A 116 1.17 1.30 7.12
N THR A 117 1.74 0.88 8.24
CA THR A 117 2.75 -0.19 8.28
C THR A 117 2.11 -1.56 8.01
N THR A 118 0.89 -1.77 8.52
CA THR A 118 0.11 -2.99 8.27
C THR A 118 -0.14 -3.18 6.77
N MET A 119 -0.64 -2.16 6.07
CA MET A 119 -0.89 -2.20 4.63
C MET A 119 0.39 -2.37 3.80
N LEU A 120 1.54 -1.96 4.33
CA LEU A 120 2.83 -2.19 3.68
C LEU A 120 3.14 -3.69 3.57
N GLY A 121 2.83 -4.48 4.60
CA GLY A 121 2.96 -5.94 4.53
C GLY A 121 2.09 -6.56 3.43
N ALA A 122 0.83 -6.13 3.33
CA ALA A 122 -0.07 -6.56 2.26
C ALA A 122 0.45 -6.18 0.86
N LEU A 123 0.95 -4.95 0.70
CA LEU A 123 1.56 -4.47 -0.55
C LEU A 123 2.75 -5.34 -0.97
N VAL A 124 3.65 -5.62 -0.04
CA VAL A 124 4.85 -6.44 -0.29
C VAL A 124 4.47 -7.84 -0.76
N LYS A 125 3.44 -8.46 -0.15
CA LYS A 125 2.92 -9.77 -0.60
C LYS A 125 2.44 -9.76 -2.04
N LEU A 126 1.72 -8.72 -2.42
CA LEU A 126 1.09 -8.64 -3.75
C LEU A 126 2.08 -8.30 -4.86
N THR A 127 3.13 -7.57 -4.53
CA THR A 127 4.08 -7.04 -5.52
C THR A 127 5.40 -7.80 -5.58
N GLY A 128 5.84 -8.38 -4.47
CA GLY A 128 7.20 -8.91 -4.35
C GLY A 128 8.29 -7.83 -4.49
N ALA A 129 7.94 -6.55 -4.33
CA ALA A 129 8.85 -5.43 -4.51
C ALA A 129 10.09 -5.53 -3.61
N VAL A 130 9.89 -6.02 -2.39
CA VAL A 130 10.93 -6.37 -1.42
C VAL A 130 10.52 -7.66 -0.68
N LYS A 131 11.45 -8.27 0.05
CA LYS A 131 11.15 -9.36 0.98
C LYS A 131 10.47 -8.79 2.22
N ILE A 132 9.60 -9.57 2.86
CA ILE A 132 8.90 -9.12 4.08
C ILE A 132 9.88 -8.86 5.23
N GLU A 133 10.96 -9.63 5.30
CA GLU A 133 12.03 -9.50 6.29
C GLU A 133 12.81 -8.18 6.15
N SER A 134 12.92 -7.66 4.93
CA SER A 134 13.61 -6.39 4.65
C SER A 134 12.88 -5.17 5.21
N LEU A 135 11.63 -5.33 5.65
CA LEU A 135 10.92 -4.30 6.40
C LEU A 135 11.37 -4.19 7.87
N ASP A 136 12.00 -5.22 8.42
CA ASP A 136 12.26 -5.32 9.85
C ASP A 136 13.21 -4.23 10.36
N ALA A 137 14.31 -3.95 9.65
CA ALA A 137 15.29 -2.95 10.04
C ALA A 137 14.74 -1.51 9.94
N PRO A 138 14.14 -1.06 8.80
CA PRO A 138 13.53 0.26 8.71
C PRO A 138 12.39 0.47 9.73
N ILE A 139 11.57 -0.56 10.00
CA ILE A 139 10.53 -0.50 11.03
C ILE A 139 11.16 -0.32 12.41
N LYS A 140 12.23 -1.04 12.71
CA LYS A 140 12.93 -0.95 13.99
C LYS A 140 13.53 0.44 14.20
N GLU A 141 14.17 0.99 13.20
CA GLU A 141 14.74 2.33 13.23
C GLU A 141 13.67 3.41 13.46
N ARG A 142 12.56 3.32 12.73
CA ARG A 142 11.48 4.30 12.77
C ARG A 142 10.68 4.29 14.05
N PHE A 143 10.38 3.10 14.59
CA PHE A 143 9.39 2.93 15.65
C PHE A 143 9.98 2.52 17.02
N GLY A 144 11.26 2.21 17.09
CA GLY A 144 11.95 1.88 18.35
C GLY A 144 11.21 0.83 19.17
N ARG A 145 10.72 1.20 20.35
CA ARG A 145 10.06 0.26 21.30
C ARG A 145 8.81 -0.40 20.75
N ILE A 146 8.07 0.24 19.86
CA ILE A 146 6.84 -0.31 19.28
C ILE A 146 7.08 -1.02 17.94
N ALA A 147 8.34 -1.12 17.50
CA ALA A 147 8.69 -1.82 16.27
C ALA A 147 8.23 -3.28 16.22
N PRO A 148 8.37 -4.11 17.28
CA PRO A 148 7.91 -5.50 17.25
C PRO A 148 6.42 -5.63 16.92
N LYS A 149 5.58 -4.74 17.45
CA LYS A 149 4.15 -4.70 17.13
C LYS A 149 3.88 -4.34 15.69
N ASN A 150 4.60 -3.34 15.15
CA ASN A 150 4.48 -2.93 13.75
C ASN A 150 4.96 -4.04 12.79
N GLN A 151 6.04 -4.74 13.13
CA GLN A 151 6.52 -5.90 12.37
C GLN A 151 5.50 -7.04 12.37
N ALA A 152 4.90 -7.34 13.54
CA ALA A 152 3.84 -8.34 13.66
C ALA A 152 2.63 -7.98 12.79
N ALA A 153 2.17 -6.73 12.85
CA ALA A 153 1.05 -6.24 12.03
C ALA A 153 1.35 -6.35 10.53
N ALA A 154 2.55 -5.95 10.08
CA ALA A 154 2.95 -6.08 8.68
C ALA A 154 3.03 -7.55 8.23
N LYS A 155 3.65 -8.43 9.03
CA LYS A 155 3.77 -9.86 8.73
C LYS A 155 2.42 -10.56 8.72
N ARG A 156 1.49 -10.13 9.58
CA ARG A 156 0.13 -10.64 9.59
C ARG A 156 -0.65 -10.21 8.34
N ALA A 157 -0.61 -8.93 7.97
CA ALA A 157 -1.23 -8.44 6.74
C ALA A 157 -0.65 -9.10 5.48
N TYR A 158 0.65 -9.38 5.47
CA TYR A 158 1.30 -10.16 4.41
C TYR A 158 0.67 -11.55 4.23
N LYS A 159 0.24 -12.20 5.31
CA LYS A 159 -0.39 -13.53 5.28
C LYS A 159 -1.88 -13.46 4.95
N GLU A 160 -2.58 -12.43 5.41
CA GLU A 160 -4.03 -12.33 5.37
C GLU A 160 -4.59 -11.55 4.17
N VAL A 161 -3.75 -10.81 3.42
CA VAL A 161 -4.20 -10.13 2.20
C VAL A 161 -4.75 -11.12 1.17
N ARG A 162 -5.87 -10.77 0.55
CA ARG A 162 -6.58 -11.64 -0.40
C ARG A 162 -6.84 -10.92 -1.71
N ILE A 163 -6.59 -11.61 -2.83
CA ILE A 163 -7.06 -11.17 -4.15
C ILE A 163 -8.50 -11.66 -4.29
N ILE A 164 -9.44 -10.72 -4.39
CA ILE A 164 -10.87 -10.97 -4.51
C ILE A 164 -11.40 -10.83 -5.93
N SER A 165 -10.60 -10.27 -6.86
CA SER A 165 -10.88 -10.21 -8.30
C SER A 165 -9.60 -10.56 -9.04
N LYS A 166 -9.70 -11.51 -9.98
CA LYS A 166 -8.52 -12.03 -10.71
C LYS A 166 -8.14 -11.20 -11.94
N GLY A 167 -8.93 -10.16 -12.28
CA GLY A 167 -8.81 -9.46 -13.55
C GLY A 167 -9.38 -10.29 -14.71
N SER A 168 -9.74 -9.63 -15.79
CA SER A 168 -9.99 -10.31 -17.07
C SER A 168 -8.66 -10.83 -17.62
N LYS A 169 -8.66 -12.07 -18.14
CA LYS A 169 -7.52 -12.63 -18.86
C LYS A 169 -7.33 -11.91 -20.17
#